data_7f80b58a54d510ff764020a12565021a
#
_entry.id   7f80b58a54d510ff764020a12565021a
#
_cell.length_a   1.000
_cell.length_b   1.000
_cell.length_c   1.000
_cell.angle_alpha   90.00
_cell.angle_beta   90.00
_cell.angle_gamma   90.00
#
_symmetry.space_group_name_H-M   'P 1'
#
loop_
_entity.id
_entity.type
_entity.pdbx_description
1 polymer ?
#
loop_
_entity_poly.entity_id
_entity_poly.type
_entity_poly.pdbx_seq_one_letter_code
_entity_poly.pdbx_strand_id
1 'polypeptide(L)'
;VTKPALSERELMDFEKAGKLEAFNTDGLRSLIYTMGHIPDMKEKTLRYPGHVDLIIALQQAGFFDSAPIQVNDTTLSPLDFTSKLLVSEWKLGETEEEFTVMKVIVKGEGKTITYDLYDQYDPLTQTSSMARTTGYTCTAAVNLITKGMFTEKGVFPPELIGDRKECFDFVLEYLKDRRVHWAKTSG
;
A
#
# COMPACT_ATOMS: atom_id res chain seq x y z
N VAL A 1 18.51 8.42 -2.70
CA VAL A 1 19.00 8.54 -1.31
C VAL A 1 18.27 7.52 -0.46
N THR A 2 18.98 6.67 0.25
CA THR A 2 18.40 5.70 1.19
C THR A 2 17.98 6.44 2.46
N LYS A 3 16.76 6.20 2.92
CA LYS A 3 16.21 6.74 4.17
C LYS A 3 15.90 5.58 5.12
N PRO A 4 16.04 5.76 6.44
CA PRO A 4 15.62 4.74 7.39
C PRO A 4 14.11 4.47 7.30
N ALA A 5 13.71 3.22 7.47
CA ALA A 5 12.30 2.88 7.66
C ALA A 5 11.75 3.57 8.92
N LEU A 6 10.45 3.83 8.95
CA LEU A 6 9.74 4.52 10.04
C LEU A 6 10.18 5.97 10.26
N SER A 7 11.00 6.55 9.36
CA SER A 7 11.47 7.93 9.44
C SER A 7 10.57 8.92 8.71
N GLU A 8 10.89 10.22 8.81
CA GLU A 8 10.17 11.34 8.16
C GLU A 8 8.66 11.30 8.43
N ARG A 9 8.31 11.08 9.68
CA ARG A 9 6.93 10.99 10.16
C ARG A 9 6.22 12.32 9.99
N GLU A 10 4.97 12.27 9.53
CA GLU A 10 4.09 13.43 9.41
C GLU A 10 2.63 13.04 9.67
N LEU A 11 1.87 13.95 10.27
CA LEU A 11 0.43 13.76 10.46
C LEU A 11 -0.32 14.33 9.25
N MET A 12 -1.23 13.53 8.72
CA MET A 12 -2.07 13.88 7.59
C MET A 12 -3.54 13.70 7.95
N ASP A 13 -4.37 14.66 7.57
CA ASP A 13 -5.81 14.58 7.78
C ASP A 13 -6.50 14.02 6.53
N PHE A 14 -7.35 13.02 6.75
CA PHE A 14 -8.20 12.40 5.72
C PHE A 14 -9.66 12.57 6.12
N GLU A 15 -10.48 13.07 5.21
CA GLU A 15 -11.89 13.41 5.47
C GLU A 15 -12.67 12.28 6.15
N LYS A 16 -12.48 11.03 5.68
CA LYS A 16 -13.23 9.85 6.17
C LYS A 16 -12.47 9.02 7.19
N ALA A 17 -11.15 9.01 7.14
CA ALA A 17 -10.32 8.18 8.04
C ALA A 17 -9.79 8.95 9.25
N GLY A 18 -9.98 10.28 9.28
CA GLY A 18 -9.44 11.14 10.31
C GLY A 18 -7.93 11.34 10.18
N LYS A 19 -7.26 11.52 11.30
CA LYS A 19 -5.82 11.79 11.36
C LYS A 19 -5.03 10.49 11.29
N LEU A 20 -4.15 10.39 10.31
CA LEU A 20 -3.21 9.28 10.13
C LEU A 20 -1.77 9.78 10.18
N GLU A 21 -0.85 8.92 10.56
CA GLU A 21 0.58 9.16 10.56
C GLU A 21 1.19 8.49 9.33
N ALA A 22 1.87 9.29 8.50
CA ALA A 22 2.62 8.85 7.34
C ALA A 22 4.10 8.72 7.68
N PHE A 23 4.75 7.66 7.23
CA PHE A 23 6.18 7.41 7.47
C PHE A 23 6.79 6.60 6.33
N ASN A 24 8.11 6.73 6.15
CA ASN A 24 8.84 6.06 5.08
C ASN A 24 8.82 4.54 5.23
N THR A 25 8.55 3.86 4.10
CA THR A 25 8.69 2.41 3.95
C THR A 25 9.41 2.09 2.62
N ASP A 26 9.31 0.84 2.14
CA ASP A 26 9.98 0.38 0.92
C ASP A 26 9.05 0.28 -0.30
N GLY A 27 7.94 1.03 -0.31
CA GLY A 27 6.86 0.89 -1.28
C GLY A 27 7.14 1.39 -2.69
N LEU A 28 8.26 2.09 -2.95
CA LEU A 28 8.61 2.53 -4.31
C LEU A 28 8.90 1.38 -5.26
N ARG A 29 9.46 0.26 -4.76
CA ARG A 29 9.62 -1.00 -5.49
C ARG A 29 10.22 -0.82 -6.91
N SER A 30 9.47 -1.25 -7.94
CA SER A 30 9.86 -1.15 -9.35
C SER A 30 10.07 0.29 -9.83
N LEU A 31 9.35 1.26 -9.27
CA LEU A 31 9.47 2.67 -9.64
C LEU A 31 10.90 3.21 -9.54
N ILE A 32 11.70 2.69 -8.59
CA ILE A 32 13.12 3.08 -8.44
C ILE A 32 13.91 2.84 -9.73
N TYR A 33 13.56 1.78 -10.46
CA TYR A 33 14.25 1.36 -11.67
C TYR A 33 13.60 1.89 -12.95
N THR A 34 12.26 1.92 -12.98
CA THR A 34 11.50 2.24 -14.18
C THR A 34 11.24 3.74 -14.33
N MET A 35 11.22 4.49 -13.22
CA MET A 35 10.92 5.93 -13.18
C MET A 35 12.13 6.77 -12.73
N GLY A 36 13.35 6.32 -13.00
CA GLY A 36 14.58 7.02 -12.61
C GLY A 36 14.75 8.43 -13.18
N HIS A 37 13.94 8.81 -14.16
CA HIS A 37 13.88 10.18 -14.70
C HIS A 37 13.13 11.16 -13.80
N ILE A 38 12.35 10.66 -12.82
CA ILE A 38 11.66 11.51 -11.85
C ILE A 38 12.64 11.83 -10.71
N PRO A 39 12.99 13.10 -10.50
CA PRO A 39 14.06 13.48 -9.57
C PRO A 39 13.72 13.20 -8.10
N ASP A 40 12.44 13.33 -7.73
CA ASP A 40 11.97 13.15 -6.35
C ASP A 40 10.74 12.25 -6.31
N MET A 41 10.89 11.10 -5.71
CA MET A 41 9.78 10.18 -5.41
C MET A 41 9.83 9.78 -3.94
N LYS A 42 8.65 9.72 -3.32
CA LYS A 42 8.48 9.24 -1.94
C LYS A 42 7.29 8.31 -1.87
N GLU A 43 7.43 7.24 -1.14
CA GLU A 43 6.32 6.42 -0.69
C GLU A 43 6.26 6.46 0.83
N LYS A 44 5.06 6.51 1.38
CA LYS A 44 4.82 6.47 2.82
C LYS A 44 3.63 5.58 3.13
N THR A 45 3.81 4.74 4.12
CA THR A 45 2.71 3.98 4.70
C THR A 45 1.95 4.84 5.71
N LEU A 46 0.63 4.65 5.76
CA LEU A 46 -0.26 5.33 6.68
C LEU A 46 -0.71 4.38 7.80
N ARG A 47 -0.66 4.84 9.04
CA ARG A 47 -1.21 4.13 10.22
C ARG A 47 -1.84 5.13 11.17
N TYR A 48 -2.63 4.66 12.12
CA TYR A 48 -3.08 5.52 13.21
C TYR A 48 -1.91 6.02 14.06
N PRO A 49 -1.97 7.27 14.56
CA PRO A 49 -0.92 7.83 15.41
C PRO A 49 -0.65 6.93 16.63
N GLY A 50 0.63 6.77 16.95
CA GLY A 50 1.11 5.89 18.02
C GLY A 50 1.54 4.49 17.56
N HIS A 51 1.12 4.03 16.39
CA HIS A 51 1.57 2.73 15.87
C HIS A 51 3.09 2.66 15.72
N VAL A 52 3.70 3.68 15.13
CA VAL A 52 5.15 3.71 14.89
C VAL A 52 5.93 3.71 16.20
N ASP A 53 5.45 4.42 17.22
CA ASP A 53 6.10 4.46 18.54
C ASP A 53 6.11 3.08 19.20
N LEU A 54 5.00 2.33 19.10
CA LEU A 54 4.93 0.97 19.61
C LEU A 54 5.88 0.02 18.85
N ILE A 55 5.93 0.11 17.53
CA ILE A 55 6.85 -0.70 16.72
C ILE A 55 8.31 -0.39 17.07
N ILE A 56 8.68 0.87 17.20
CA ILE A 56 10.04 1.28 17.58
C ILE A 56 10.39 0.76 18.98
N ALA A 57 9.47 0.85 19.95
CA ALA A 57 9.69 0.34 21.29
C ALA A 57 9.93 -1.18 21.31
N LEU A 58 9.15 -1.94 20.57
CA LEU A 58 9.33 -3.39 20.42
C LEU A 58 10.66 -3.72 19.73
N GLN A 59 11.02 -2.96 18.69
CA GLN A 59 12.29 -3.13 17.98
C GLN A 59 13.48 -2.86 18.89
N GLN A 60 13.46 -1.76 19.63
CA GLN A 60 14.53 -1.40 20.58
C GLN A 60 14.68 -2.39 21.73
N ALA A 61 13.59 -3.03 22.12
CA ALA A 61 13.59 -4.08 23.15
C ALA A 61 14.02 -5.46 22.63
N GLY A 62 14.32 -5.60 21.32
CA GLY A 62 14.81 -6.84 20.70
C GLY A 62 13.72 -7.84 20.31
N PHE A 63 12.44 -7.46 20.36
CA PHE A 63 11.33 -8.35 19.96
C PHE A 63 11.36 -8.78 18.49
N PHE A 64 12.05 -8.04 17.64
CA PHE A 64 12.21 -8.36 16.22
C PHE A 64 13.61 -8.89 15.87
N ASP A 65 14.41 -9.27 16.85
CA ASP A 65 15.69 -9.88 16.61
C ASP A 65 15.53 -11.33 16.12
N SER A 66 16.27 -11.67 15.08
CA SER A 66 16.26 -13.04 14.51
C SER A 66 17.21 -13.99 15.24
N ALA A 67 18.17 -13.44 16.00
CA ALA A 67 19.11 -14.26 16.76
C ALA A 67 18.39 -15.03 17.88
N PRO A 68 18.53 -16.37 17.94
CA PRO A 68 17.87 -17.16 18.98
C PRO A 68 18.37 -16.80 20.39
N ILE A 69 17.45 -16.78 21.34
CA ILE A 69 17.74 -16.58 22.77
C ILE A 69 17.31 -17.82 23.56
N GLN A 70 17.99 -18.05 24.68
CA GLN A 70 17.63 -19.10 25.62
C GLN A 70 16.61 -18.58 26.64
N VAL A 71 15.46 -19.23 26.71
CA VAL A 71 14.42 -18.96 27.71
C VAL A 71 14.13 -20.25 28.46
N ASN A 72 14.62 -20.35 29.69
CA ASN A 72 14.65 -21.59 30.46
C ASN A 72 15.33 -22.71 29.64
N ASP A 73 14.65 -23.84 29.43
CA ASP A 73 15.18 -25.01 28.69
C ASP A 73 14.85 -24.93 27.17
N THR A 74 14.30 -23.84 26.68
CA THR A 74 13.87 -23.70 25.29
C THR A 74 14.64 -22.60 24.58
N THR A 75 15.11 -22.87 23.36
CA THR A 75 15.70 -21.86 22.46
C THR A 75 14.63 -21.39 21.50
N LEU A 76 14.44 -20.08 21.39
CA LEU A 76 13.46 -19.49 20.48
C LEU A 76 13.99 -18.20 19.84
N SER A 77 13.48 -17.86 18.67
CA SER A 77 13.71 -16.59 18.00
C SER A 77 12.69 -15.55 18.52
N PRO A 78 13.13 -14.41 19.04
CA PRO A 78 12.22 -13.32 19.42
C PRO A 78 11.29 -12.90 18.27
N LEU A 79 11.83 -12.79 17.05
CA LEU A 79 11.05 -12.46 15.85
C LEU A 79 9.93 -13.47 15.60
N ASP A 80 10.23 -14.77 15.63
CA ASP A 80 9.24 -15.81 15.35
C ASP A 80 8.14 -15.82 16.42
N PHE A 81 8.52 -15.69 17.68
CA PHE A 81 7.57 -15.61 18.78
C PHE A 81 6.66 -14.37 18.67
N THR A 82 7.27 -13.19 18.48
CA THR A 82 6.54 -11.91 18.34
C THR A 82 5.62 -11.94 17.14
N SER A 83 6.10 -12.42 15.99
CA SER A 83 5.29 -12.55 14.77
C SER A 83 4.09 -13.45 15.00
N LYS A 84 4.26 -14.57 15.71
CA LYS A 84 3.16 -15.48 16.02
C LYS A 84 2.06 -14.82 16.84
N LEU A 85 2.44 -14.00 17.82
CA LEU A 85 1.49 -13.28 18.65
C LEU A 85 0.81 -12.15 17.85
N LEU A 86 1.58 -11.27 17.21
CA LEU A 86 1.05 -10.09 16.51
C LEU A 86 0.18 -10.47 15.32
N VAL A 87 0.58 -11.47 14.52
CA VAL A 87 -0.24 -11.92 13.38
C VAL A 87 -1.58 -12.49 13.85
N SER A 88 -1.59 -13.21 14.97
CA SER A 88 -2.83 -13.74 15.54
C SER A 88 -3.80 -12.63 15.97
N GLU A 89 -3.26 -11.58 16.63
CA GLU A 89 -4.06 -10.46 17.15
C GLU A 89 -4.48 -9.46 16.05
N TRP A 90 -3.64 -9.28 15.03
CA TRP A 90 -3.87 -8.28 13.99
C TRP A 90 -4.55 -8.84 12.73
N LYS A 91 -4.81 -10.13 12.71
CA LYS A 91 -5.54 -10.75 11.60
C LYS A 91 -6.99 -10.32 11.65
N LEU A 92 -7.44 -9.69 10.57
CA LEU A 92 -8.85 -9.36 10.38
C LEU A 92 -9.72 -10.62 10.38
N GLY A 93 -10.89 -10.53 10.98
CA GLY A 93 -11.94 -11.53 10.84
C GLY A 93 -12.49 -11.56 9.42
N GLU A 94 -13.16 -12.66 9.05
CA GLU A 94 -13.69 -12.84 7.68
C GLU A 94 -14.69 -11.77 7.24
N THR A 95 -15.43 -11.21 8.19
CA THR A 95 -16.46 -10.18 7.95
C THR A 95 -16.16 -8.87 8.67
N GLU A 96 -14.95 -8.67 9.12
CA GLU A 96 -14.56 -7.45 9.82
C GLU A 96 -14.45 -6.30 8.83
N GLU A 97 -15.16 -5.22 9.14
CA GLU A 97 -15.15 -4.02 8.31
C GLU A 97 -13.81 -3.31 8.40
N GLU A 98 -13.21 -3.04 7.25
CA GLU A 98 -11.96 -2.30 7.12
C GLU A 98 -12.05 -1.32 5.95
N PHE A 99 -11.09 -0.42 5.85
CA PHE A 99 -11.01 0.54 4.77
C PHE A 99 -9.57 0.70 4.26
N THR A 100 -9.48 1.18 3.02
CA THR A 100 -8.23 1.56 2.39
C THR A 100 -8.24 3.04 2.05
N VAL A 101 -7.19 3.75 2.41
CA VAL A 101 -6.92 5.11 1.92
C VAL A 101 -5.64 5.14 1.11
N MET A 102 -5.67 5.88 0.01
CA MET A 102 -4.49 6.14 -0.80
C MET A 102 -4.52 7.58 -1.31
N LYS A 103 -3.37 8.23 -1.24
CA LYS A 103 -3.18 9.57 -1.81
C LYS A 103 -1.96 9.54 -2.73
N VAL A 104 -2.15 9.90 -4.00
CA VAL A 104 -1.06 10.07 -4.96
C VAL A 104 -0.96 11.54 -5.34
N ILE A 105 0.21 12.12 -5.14
CA ILE A 105 0.48 13.53 -5.45
C ILE A 105 1.58 13.59 -6.50
N VAL A 106 1.26 14.18 -7.64
CA VAL A 106 2.22 14.41 -8.75
C VAL A 106 2.40 15.91 -8.92
N LYS A 107 3.66 16.36 -8.89
CA LYS A 107 4.01 17.78 -9.06
C LYS A 107 4.97 17.92 -10.24
N GLY A 108 4.68 18.87 -11.13
CA GLY A 108 5.52 19.19 -12.26
C GLY A 108 4.97 20.36 -13.08
N GLU A 109 5.82 21.07 -13.77
CA GLU A 109 5.45 22.19 -14.66
C GLU A 109 4.54 23.24 -14.00
N GLY A 110 4.75 23.51 -12.70
CA GLY A 110 3.93 24.46 -11.95
C GLY A 110 2.52 23.95 -11.59
N LYS A 111 2.22 22.68 -11.84
CA LYS A 111 0.93 22.05 -11.54
C LYS A 111 1.07 20.99 -10.46
N THR A 112 0.00 20.81 -9.71
CA THR A 112 -0.13 19.70 -8.76
C THR A 112 -1.39 18.91 -9.10
N ILE A 113 -1.25 17.60 -9.25
CA ILE A 113 -2.39 16.69 -9.44
C ILE A 113 -2.41 15.75 -8.24
N THR A 114 -3.56 15.65 -7.61
CA THR A 114 -3.77 14.74 -6.47
C THR A 114 -4.89 13.77 -6.79
N TYR A 115 -4.64 12.50 -6.52
CA TYR A 115 -5.66 11.45 -6.50
C TYR A 115 -5.86 11.02 -5.07
N ASP A 116 -7.09 11.07 -4.60
CA ASP A 116 -7.52 10.62 -3.27
C ASP A 116 -8.48 9.44 -3.43
N LEU A 117 -8.12 8.31 -2.84
CA LEU A 117 -8.96 7.11 -2.79
C LEU A 117 -9.35 6.83 -1.34
N TYR A 118 -10.62 6.53 -1.15
CA TYR A 118 -11.17 5.91 0.04
C TYR A 118 -12.09 4.77 -0.39
N ASP A 119 -11.78 3.56 -0.01
CA ASP A 119 -12.60 2.37 -0.24
C ASP A 119 -12.82 1.65 1.09
N GLN A 120 -13.93 0.99 1.25
CA GLN A 120 -14.30 0.28 2.46
C GLN A 120 -14.86 -1.11 2.17
N TYR A 121 -14.91 -1.95 3.19
CA TYR A 121 -15.58 -3.25 3.13
C TYR A 121 -16.97 -3.12 2.49
N ASP A 122 -17.28 -4.02 1.55
CA ASP A 122 -18.59 -4.07 0.90
C ASP A 122 -19.43 -5.19 1.56
N PRO A 123 -20.42 -4.82 2.41
CA PRO A 123 -21.26 -5.80 3.11
C PRO A 123 -22.17 -6.62 2.18
N LEU A 124 -22.48 -6.10 0.98
CA LEU A 124 -23.33 -6.82 0.03
C LEU A 124 -22.61 -8.00 -0.62
N THR A 125 -21.33 -7.82 -0.94
CA THR A 125 -20.50 -8.85 -1.55
C THR A 125 -19.58 -9.54 -0.54
N GLN A 126 -19.59 -9.09 0.71
CA GLN A 126 -18.69 -9.54 1.78
C GLN A 126 -17.21 -9.49 1.34
N THR A 127 -16.85 -8.40 0.66
CA THR A 127 -15.51 -8.24 0.08
C THR A 127 -14.76 -7.12 0.79
N SER A 128 -13.57 -7.44 1.29
CA SER A 128 -12.70 -6.48 1.96
C SER A 128 -12.24 -5.38 0.99
N SER A 129 -12.00 -4.18 1.52
CA SER A 129 -11.45 -3.07 0.74
C SER A 129 -10.09 -3.44 0.13
N MET A 130 -9.26 -4.18 0.87
CA MET A 130 -8.00 -4.70 0.34
C MET A 130 -8.21 -5.60 -0.88
N ALA A 131 -9.18 -6.52 -0.84
CA ALA A 131 -9.52 -7.37 -1.97
C ALA A 131 -10.09 -6.59 -3.15
N ARG A 132 -10.87 -5.54 -2.88
CA ARG A 132 -11.45 -4.67 -3.92
C ARG A 132 -10.37 -3.85 -4.62
N THR A 133 -9.55 -3.14 -3.86
CA THR A 133 -8.53 -2.22 -4.41
C THR A 133 -7.37 -2.98 -5.07
N THR A 134 -6.90 -4.06 -4.48
CA THR A 134 -5.79 -4.87 -4.98
C THR A 134 -6.26 -5.95 -5.96
N GLY A 135 -7.26 -6.73 -5.58
CA GLY A 135 -7.75 -7.87 -6.38
C GLY A 135 -8.40 -7.42 -7.68
N TYR A 136 -9.20 -6.35 -7.68
CA TYR A 136 -9.79 -5.84 -8.92
C TYR A 136 -8.75 -5.24 -9.86
N THR A 137 -7.68 -4.65 -9.35
CA THR A 137 -6.55 -4.22 -10.17
C THR A 137 -5.87 -5.41 -10.85
N CYS A 138 -5.66 -6.50 -10.13
CA CYS A 138 -5.12 -7.74 -10.68
C CYS A 138 -6.05 -8.32 -11.77
N THR A 139 -7.35 -8.42 -11.49
CA THR A 139 -8.32 -8.94 -12.49
C THR A 139 -8.50 -8.00 -13.68
N ALA A 140 -8.33 -6.69 -13.52
CA ALA A 140 -8.26 -5.74 -14.63
C ALA A 140 -7.09 -6.07 -15.57
N ALA A 141 -5.89 -6.32 -15.01
CA ALA A 141 -4.73 -6.71 -15.80
C ALA A 141 -4.95 -8.03 -16.57
N VAL A 142 -5.56 -9.03 -15.92
CA VAL A 142 -5.94 -10.29 -16.61
C VAL A 142 -6.89 -10.01 -17.80
N ASN A 143 -7.93 -9.20 -17.58
CA ASN A 143 -8.88 -8.86 -18.64
C ASN A 143 -8.23 -8.03 -19.77
N LEU A 144 -7.30 -7.16 -19.45
CA LEU A 144 -6.53 -6.37 -20.40
C LEU A 144 -5.74 -7.29 -21.36
N ILE A 145 -5.07 -8.31 -20.80
CA ILE A 145 -4.33 -9.32 -21.60
C ILE A 145 -5.28 -10.18 -22.42
N THR A 146 -6.36 -10.70 -21.84
CA THR A 146 -7.30 -11.59 -22.55
C THR A 146 -8.06 -10.89 -23.68
N LYS A 147 -8.25 -9.57 -23.58
CA LYS A 147 -8.80 -8.73 -24.64
C LYS A 147 -7.78 -8.33 -25.71
N GLY A 148 -6.53 -8.75 -25.58
CA GLY A 148 -5.47 -8.42 -26.53
C GLY A 148 -5.04 -6.94 -26.51
N MET A 149 -5.37 -6.18 -25.47
CA MET A 149 -4.97 -4.77 -25.35
C MET A 149 -3.50 -4.64 -24.97
N PHE A 150 -2.94 -5.66 -24.30
CA PHE A 150 -1.52 -5.77 -24.01
C PHE A 150 -1.03 -7.15 -24.45
N THR A 151 -0.13 -7.20 -25.45
CA THR A 151 0.30 -8.44 -26.12
C THR A 151 1.76 -8.76 -25.94
N GLU A 152 2.53 -7.89 -25.28
CA GLU A 152 3.94 -8.12 -25.03
C GLU A 152 4.15 -9.28 -24.05
N LYS A 153 5.24 -10.03 -24.27
CA LYS A 153 5.57 -11.19 -23.45
C LYS A 153 6.71 -10.84 -22.50
N GLY A 154 6.57 -11.21 -21.25
CA GLY A 154 7.57 -10.95 -20.22
C GLY A 154 6.96 -10.61 -18.87
N VAL A 155 7.78 -10.00 -18.01
CA VAL A 155 7.35 -9.47 -16.71
C VAL A 155 7.36 -7.94 -16.82
N PHE A 156 6.20 -7.33 -16.66
CA PHE A 156 6.04 -5.88 -16.76
C PHE A 156 5.46 -5.35 -15.45
N PRO A 157 6.16 -4.45 -14.76
CA PRO A 157 5.56 -3.73 -13.65
C PRO A 157 4.44 -2.79 -14.10
N PRO A 158 3.45 -2.51 -13.25
CA PRO A 158 2.23 -1.79 -13.62
C PRO A 158 2.46 -0.43 -14.29
N GLU A 159 3.49 0.29 -13.89
CA GLU A 159 3.80 1.61 -14.44
C GLU A 159 4.17 1.57 -15.93
N LEU A 160 4.78 0.50 -16.42
CA LEU A 160 5.08 0.34 -17.85
C LEU A 160 3.84 0.00 -18.68
N ILE A 161 2.86 -0.66 -18.07
CA ILE A 161 1.56 -0.91 -18.70
C ILE A 161 0.75 0.39 -18.68
N GLY A 162 0.79 1.12 -17.58
CA GLY A 162 0.09 2.38 -17.39
C GLY A 162 0.58 3.54 -18.26
N ASP A 163 1.79 3.46 -18.82
CA ASP A 163 2.29 4.41 -19.82
C ASP A 163 1.49 4.38 -21.14
N ARG A 164 0.79 3.29 -21.42
CA ARG A 164 -0.15 3.19 -22.52
C ARG A 164 -1.53 3.68 -22.10
N LYS A 165 -1.91 4.82 -22.64
CA LYS A 165 -3.16 5.49 -22.26
C LYS A 165 -4.38 4.59 -22.29
N GLU A 166 -4.54 3.78 -23.33
CA GLU A 166 -5.67 2.84 -23.47
C GLU A 166 -5.68 1.76 -22.37
N CYS A 167 -4.49 1.27 -21.96
CA CYS A 167 -4.38 0.31 -20.88
C CYS A 167 -4.70 0.95 -19.53
N PHE A 168 -4.17 2.14 -19.29
CA PHE A 168 -4.46 2.93 -18.10
C PHE A 168 -5.95 3.24 -17.95
N ASP A 169 -6.57 3.77 -19.01
CA ASP A 169 -7.99 4.12 -19.02
C ASP A 169 -8.85 2.86 -18.76
N PHE A 170 -8.51 1.74 -19.40
CA PHE A 170 -9.21 0.48 -19.19
C PHE A 170 -9.20 0.01 -17.74
N VAL A 171 -8.03 0.06 -17.08
CA VAL A 171 -7.90 -0.34 -15.67
C VAL A 171 -8.72 0.60 -14.78
N LEU A 172 -8.67 1.91 -15.02
CA LEU A 172 -9.44 2.86 -14.23
C LEU A 172 -10.96 2.68 -14.40
N GLU A 173 -11.45 2.45 -15.63
CA GLU A 173 -12.87 2.14 -15.88
C GLU A 173 -13.28 0.82 -15.21
N TYR A 174 -12.45 -0.21 -15.33
CA TYR A 174 -12.70 -1.50 -14.70
C TYR A 174 -12.88 -1.41 -13.18
N LEU A 175 -12.08 -0.59 -12.53
CA LEU A 175 -12.18 -0.31 -11.09
C LEU A 175 -13.45 0.48 -10.76
N LYS A 176 -13.76 1.52 -11.55
CA LYS A 176 -14.94 2.36 -11.40
C LYS A 176 -16.25 1.55 -11.53
N ASP A 177 -16.33 0.64 -12.50
CA ASP A 177 -17.47 -0.26 -12.70
C ASP A 177 -17.71 -1.17 -11.48
N ARG A 178 -16.65 -1.41 -10.68
CA ARG A 178 -16.69 -2.18 -9.42
C ARG A 178 -16.81 -1.30 -8.19
N ARG A 179 -17.18 -0.02 -8.39
CA ARG A 179 -17.38 0.97 -7.33
C ARG A 179 -16.13 1.25 -6.50
N VAL A 180 -14.95 1.08 -7.07
CA VAL A 180 -13.71 1.61 -6.51
C VAL A 180 -13.53 3.01 -7.09
N HIS A 181 -13.66 4.03 -6.26
CA HIS A 181 -13.69 5.42 -6.68
C HIS A 181 -12.54 6.21 -6.09
N TRP A 182 -12.08 7.19 -6.84
CA TRP A 182 -11.10 8.18 -6.40
C TRP A 182 -11.53 9.58 -6.86
N ALA A 183 -11.15 10.57 -6.08
CA ALA A 183 -11.27 11.96 -6.47
C ALA A 183 -9.95 12.42 -7.13
N LYS A 184 -10.04 13.23 -8.18
CA LYS A 184 -8.89 13.88 -8.81
C LYS A 184 -9.04 15.39 -8.64
N THR A 185 -8.03 16.04 -8.08
CA THR A 185 -7.94 17.48 -7.98
C THR A 185 -6.72 17.99 -8.72
N SER A 186 -6.79 19.19 -9.27
CA SER A 186 -5.68 19.83 -9.95
C SER A 186 -5.57 21.27 -9.44
N GLY A 187 -4.37 21.69 -9.06
CA GLY A 187 -4.06 23.03 -8.58
C GLY A 187 -2.78 23.55 -9.23
#